data_3a122aa6ee97bcab652320dea4256b91
#
_entry.id   3a122aa6ee97bcab652320dea4256b91
#
_cell.length_a   1.000
_cell.length_b   1.000
_cell.length_c   1.000
_cell.angle_alpha   90.00
_cell.angle_beta   90.00
_cell.angle_gamma   90.00
#
_symmetry.space_group_name_H-M   'P 1'
#
loop_
_entity.id
_entity.type
_entity.pdbx_description
1 polymer ?
#
loop_
_entity_poly.entity_id
_entity_poly.type
_entity_poly.pdbx_seq_one_letter_code
_entity_poly.pdbx_strand_id
1 'polypeptide(L)'
;AMAGIALISFNGSKLELSPIGDLLALLAALIWACYSVLAKKISGYGYHTILTTRRVFCYGILFMLPTLFLFDFKLDFTRFANPVNLFNILFLGLGASALCFVTWNFAVKALGAVKTSVYIYMVPVITVVTSVAILHEKITALAAVGTVLTLAGLLLSESKLFLRKEAKQNGLAK
;
A
#
# COMPACT_ATOMS: atom_id res chain seq x y z
N ALA A 1 -11.06 3.74 -11.39
CA ALA A 1 -9.87 3.11 -10.82
C ALA A 1 -10.03 1.60 -10.61
N MET A 2 -11.01 1.11 -9.84
CA MET A 2 -11.18 -0.34 -9.57
C MET A 2 -11.29 -1.20 -10.83
N ALA A 3 -12.10 -0.80 -11.82
CA ALA A 3 -12.20 -1.51 -13.09
C ALA A 3 -10.85 -1.54 -13.86
N GLY A 4 -10.08 -0.46 -13.82
CA GLY A 4 -8.76 -0.41 -14.43
C GLY A 4 -7.76 -1.36 -13.76
N ILE A 5 -7.77 -1.42 -12.42
CA ILE A 5 -6.94 -2.37 -11.66
C ILE A 5 -7.32 -3.81 -11.98
N ALA A 6 -8.62 -4.12 -12.05
CA ALA A 6 -9.08 -5.43 -12.44
C ALA A 6 -8.53 -5.84 -13.82
N LEU A 7 -8.60 -4.94 -14.82
CA LEU A 7 -8.04 -5.21 -16.15
C LEU A 7 -6.52 -5.44 -16.14
N ILE A 8 -5.78 -4.71 -15.33
CA ILE A 8 -4.32 -4.91 -15.17
C ILE A 8 -4.05 -6.28 -14.53
N SER A 9 -4.81 -6.64 -13.49
CA SER A 9 -4.62 -7.89 -12.75
C SER A 9 -5.01 -9.12 -13.56
N PHE A 10 -6.02 -9.01 -14.45
CA PHE A 10 -6.46 -10.10 -15.34
C PHE A 10 -5.62 -10.26 -16.59
N ASN A 11 -4.52 -9.55 -16.73
CA ASN A 11 -3.65 -9.54 -17.89
C ASN A 11 -2.95 -10.91 -18.10
N GLY A 12 -3.69 -11.91 -18.60
CA GLY A 12 -3.18 -13.24 -18.96
C GLY A 12 -3.02 -14.23 -17.79
N SER A 13 -3.37 -13.87 -16.57
CA SER A 13 -3.37 -14.80 -15.44
C SER A 13 -4.69 -15.57 -15.37
N LYS A 14 -4.61 -16.92 -15.25
CA LYS A 14 -5.78 -17.74 -14.90
C LYS A 14 -6.19 -17.37 -13.48
N LEU A 15 -7.46 -17.10 -13.28
CA LEU A 15 -8.04 -16.92 -11.94
C LEU A 15 -8.01 -18.28 -11.22
N GLU A 16 -7.02 -18.48 -10.37
CA GLU A 16 -7.04 -19.55 -9.39
C GLU A 16 -7.73 -19.02 -8.13
N LEU A 17 -9.01 -19.33 -7.99
CA LEU A 17 -9.78 -18.98 -6.80
C LEU A 17 -9.32 -19.84 -5.64
N SER A 18 -8.74 -19.21 -4.64
CA SER A 18 -8.41 -19.83 -3.36
C SER A 18 -9.27 -19.20 -2.26
N PRO A 19 -10.40 -19.83 -1.88
CA PRO A 19 -11.35 -19.23 -0.93
C PRO A 19 -10.72 -18.81 0.40
N ILE A 20 -9.75 -19.60 0.89
CA ILE A 20 -9.01 -19.29 2.13
C ILE A 20 -8.08 -18.10 1.89
N GLY A 21 -7.36 -18.07 0.76
CA GLY A 21 -6.48 -16.95 0.39
C GLY A 21 -7.26 -15.65 0.22
N ASP A 22 -8.41 -15.70 -0.44
CA ASP A 22 -9.29 -14.55 -0.66
C ASP A 22 -9.86 -14.02 0.66
N LEU A 23 -10.27 -14.92 1.57
CA LEU A 23 -10.72 -14.54 2.92
C LEU A 23 -9.62 -13.86 3.72
N LEU A 24 -8.40 -14.41 3.69
CA LEU A 24 -7.24 -13.82 4.36
C LEU A 24 -6.88 -12.45 3.78
N ALA A 25 -6.99 -12.27 2.46
CA ALA A 25 -6.78 -10.98 1.80
C ALA A 25 -7.82 -9.94 2.24
N LEU A 26 -9.09 -10.31 2.34
CA LEU A 26 -10.14 -9.44 2.85
C LEU A 26 -9.88 -9.05 4.32
N LEU A 27 -9.48 -10.00 5.14
CA LEU A 27 -9.15 -9.75 6.54
C LEU A 27 -7.95 -8.79 6.66
N ALA A 28 -6.92 -8.98 5.86
CA ALA A 28 -5.76 -8.09 5.81
C ALA A 28 -6.16 -6.66 5.39
N ALA A 29 -7.05 -6.52 4.40
CA ALA A 29 -7.57 -5.22 3.97
C ALA A 29 -8.36 -4.52 5.08
N LEU A 30 -9.17 -5.26 5.85
CA LEU A 30 -9.91 -4.74 7.00
C LEU A 30 -8.95 -4.24 8.09
N ILE A 31 -7.94 -5.04 8.43
CA ILE A 31 -6.91 -4.68 9.42
C ILE A 31 -6.15 -3.43 8.98
N TRP A 32 -5.80 -3.33 7.69
CA TRP A 32 -5.16 -2.14 7.13
C TRP A 32 -6.04 -0.88 7.22
N ALA A 33 -7.33 -1.01 6.96
CA ALA A 33 -8.28 0.09 7.11
C ALA A 33 -8.37 0.56 8.56
N CYS A 34 -8.49 -0.37 9.52
CA CYS A 34 -8.47 -0.08 10.95
C CYS A 34 -7.18 0.62 11.36
N TYR A 35 -6.01 0.12 10.92
CA TYR A 35 -4.72 0.75 11.16
C TYR A 35 -4.69 2.20 10.68
N SER A 36 -5.15 2.46 9.45
CA SER A 36 -5.12 3.80 8.84
C SER A 36 -6.00 4.80 9.61
N VAL A 37 -7.17 4.36 10.07
CA VAL A 37 -8.08 5.20 10.90
C VAL A 37 -7.46 5.48 12.27
N LEU A 38 -6.89 4.46 12.92
CA LEU A 38 -6.22 4.60 14.21
C LEU A 38 -4.97 5.50 14.10
N ALA A 39 -4.17 5.34 13.06
CA ALA A 39 -3.01 6.19 12.79
C ALA A 39 -3.41 7.66 12.65
N LYS A 40 -4.54 7.95 11.97
CA LYS A 40 -5.08 9.30 11.89
C LYS A 40 -5.51 9.83 13.25
N LYS A 41 -6.20 9.03 14.04
CA LYS A 41 -6.64 9.41 15.40
C LYS A 41 -5.45 9.71 16.31
N ILE A 42 -4.45 8.83 16.33
CA ILE A 42 -3.23 8.99 17.13
C ILE A 42 -2.45 10.24 16.71
N SER A 43 -2.38 10.50 15.41
CA SER A 43 -1.76 11.70 14.84
C SER A 43 -2.40 13.00 15.34
N GLY A 44 -3.70 12.97 15.69
CA GLY A 44 -4.42 14.10 16.26
C GLY A 44 -4.00 14.48 17.70
N TYR A 45 -3.36 13.54 18.42
CA TYR A 45 -2.84 13.81 19.78
C TYR A 45 -1.48 14.56 19.82
N GLY A 46 -0.96 14.97 18.65
CA GLY A 46 0.28 15.74 18.56
C GLY A 46 1.57 14.94 18.69
N TYR A 47 1.49 13.61 18.77
CA TYR A 47 2.69 12.76 18.82
C TYR A 47 3.55 12.89 17.56
N HIS A 48 4.87 12.76 17.75
CA HIS A 48 5.81 12.76 16.63
C HIS A 48 5.65 11.49 15.79
N THR A 49 5.38 11.64 14.50
CA THR A 49 5.03 10.54 13.58
C THR A 49 6.08 9.42 13.57
N ILE A 50 7.37 9.77 13.55
CA ILE A 50 8.47 8.77 13.54
C ILE A 50 8.48 7.95 14.84
N LEU A 51 8.28 8.59 15.98
CA LEU A 51 8.25 7.89 17.27
C LEU A 51 7.06 6.93 17.37
N THR A 52 5.91 7.37 16.87
CA THR A 52 4.70 6.53 16.82
C THR A 52 4.92 5.31 15.90
N THR A 53 5.45 5.53 14.69
CA THR A 53 5.75 4.45 13.75
C THR A 53 6.75 3.47 14.36
N ARG A 54 7.82 3.96 14.99
CA ARG A 54 8.79 3.10 15.69
C ARG A 54 8.13 2.22 16.75
N ARG A 55 7.25 2.77 17.58
CA ARG A 55 6.52 1.99 18.60
C ARG A 55 5.65 0.91 17.98
N VAL A 56 4.93 1.23 16.91
CA VAL A 56 4.11 0.26 16.17
C VAL A 56 4.97 -0.91 15.66
N PHE A 57 6.13 -0.62 15.08
CA PHE A 57 7.07 -1.65 14.63
C PHE A 57 7.60 -2.50 15.79
N CYS A 58 8.00 -1.88 16.92
CA CYS A 58 8.47 -2.62 18.09
C CYS A 58 7.40 -3.58 18.62
N TYR A 59 6.17 -3.12 18.76
CA TYR A 59 5.07 -3.99 19.17
C TYR A 59 4.74 -5.05 18.11
N GLY A 60 4.80 -4.71 16.83
CA GLY A 60 4.62 -5.65 15.73
C GLY A 60 5.63 -6.79 15.79
N ILE A 61 6.91 -6.48 15.98
CA ILE A 61 7.97 -7.49 16.16
C ILE A 61 7.69 -8.36 17.40
N LEU A 62 7.32 -7.74 18.53
CA LEU A 62 7.03 -8.47 19.75
C LEU A 62 5.90 -9.49 19.55
N PHE A 63 4.81 -9.09 18.87
CA PHE A 63 3.69 -9.97 18.56
C PHE A 63 4.00 -11.01 17.47
N MET A 64 5.02 -10.77 16.63
CA MET A 64 5.48 -11.76 15.65
C MET A 64 6.38 -12.83 16.24
N LEU A 65 7.03 -12.59 17.39
CA LEU A 65 7.94 -13.59 18.00
C LEU A 65 7.27 -14.96 18.23
N PRO A 66 6.04 -15.06 18.76
CA PRO A 66 5.40 -16.36 18.94
C PRO A 66 5.18 -17.12 17.63
N THR A 67 4.96 -16.43 16.52
CA THR A 67 4.73 -17.07 15.21
C THR A 67 5.98 -17.77 14.69
N LEU A 68 7.18 -17.32 15.05
CA LEU A 68 8.44 -17.97 14.67
C LEU A 68 8.53 -19.39 15.27
N PHE A 69 8.02 -19.57 16.49
CA PHE A 69 8.00 -20.88 17.15
C PHE A 69 6.91 -21.80 16.59
N LEU A 70 5.75 -21.22 16.15
CA LEU A 70 4.62 -21.97 15.60
C LEU A 70 4.90 -22.50 14.19
N PHE A 71 5.75 -21.85 13.42
CA PHE A 71 6.02 -22.17 12.01
C PHE A 71 7.42 -22.78 11.79
N ASP A 72 8.08 -23.33 12.82
CA ASP A 72 9.42 -23.97 12.72
C ASP A 72 10.44 -23.13 11.95
N PHE A 73 10.51 -21.84 12.26
CA PHE A 73 11.38 -20.90 11.56
C PHE A 73 12.85 -21.29 11.74
N LYS A 74 13.51 -21.70 10.66
CA LYS A 74 14.94 -22.02 10.65
C LYS A 74 15.74 -20.82 10.18
N LEU A 75 16.59 -20.29 11.07
CA LEU A 75 17.55 -19.24 10.72
C LEU A 75 18.69 -19.86 9.90
N ASP A 76 18.70 -19.60 8.61
CA ASP A 76 19.80 -19.98 7.72
C ASP A 76 20.65 -18.75 7.41
N PHE A 77 21.71 -18.56 8.18
CA PHE A 77 22.62 -17.41 8.02
C PHE A 77 23.47 -17.50 6.75
N THR A 78 23.58 -18.68 6.12
CA THR A 78 24.39 -18.84 4.90
C THR A 78 23.81 -18.03 3.73
N ARG A 79 22.49 -17.78 3.74
CA ARG A 79 21.82 -16.95 2.73
C ARG A 79 22.24 -15.49 2.79
N PHE A 80 22.68 -14.99 3.94
CA PHE A 80 23.17 -13.61 4.11
C PHE A 80 24.59 -13.41 3.58
N ALA A 81 25.34 -14.50 3.34
CA ALA A 81 26.66 -14.43 2.72
C ALA A 81 26.59 -13.95 1.25
N ASN A 82 25.44 -14.09 0.59
CA ASN A 82 25.24 -13.56 -0.75
C ASN A 82 24.89 -12.06 -0.67
N PRO A 83 25.71 -11.15 -1.26
CA PRO A 83 25.50 -9.71 -1.17
C PRO A 83 24.17 -9.25 -1.80
N VAL A 84 23.67 -9.97 -2.81
CA VAL A 84 22.37 -9.66 -3.44
C VAL A 84 21.22 -9.92 -2.45
N ASN A 85 21.27 -11.03 -1.73
CA ASN A 85 20.24 -11.33 -0.72
C ASN A 85 20.29 -10.32 0.44
N LEU A 86 21.48 -9.97 0.88
CA LEU A 86 21.68 -8.97 1.93
C LEU A 86 21.12 -7.61 1.49
N PHE A 87 21.43 -7.17 0.26
CA PHE A 87 20.90 -5.93 -0.30
C PHE A 87 19.37 -5.94 -0.39
N ASN A 88 18.79 -7.04 -0.87
CA ASN A 88 17.34 -7.18 -0.98
C ASN A 88 16.65 -7.11 0.38
N ILE A 89 17.23 -7.74 1.42
CA ILE A 89 16.67 -7.70 2.78
C ILE A 89 16.78 -6.28 3.37
N LEU A 90 17.92 -5.63 3.20
CA LEU A 90 18.12 -4.25 3.66
C LEU A 90 17.17 -3.29 2.93
N PHE A 91 17.02 -3.43 1.61
CA PHE A 91 16.07 -2.63 0.83
C PHE A 91 14.63 -2.87 1.28
N LEU A 92 14.24 -4.14 1.52
CA LEU A 92 12.91 -4.48 1.98
C LEU A 92 12.64 -3.94 3.39
N GLY A 93 13.59 -4.07 4.31
CA GLY A 93 13.44 -3.62 5.70
C GLY A 93 13.47 -2.10 5.84
N LEU A 94 14.48 -1.43 5.29
CA LEU A 94 14.67 0.01 5.45
C LEU A 94 13.85 0.82 4.43
N GLY A 95 13.89 0.44 3.16
CA GLY A 95 13.20 1.14 2.07
C GLY A 95 11.71 0.83 2.06
N ALA A 96 11.36 -0.38 1.70
CA ALA A 96 9.97 -0.77 1.47
C ALA A 96 9.12 -0.87 2.76
N SER A 97 9.74 -1.14 3.91
CA SER A 97 9.03 -1.16 5.19
C SER A 97 9.16 0.15 5.96
N ALA A 98 10.33 0.43 6.55
CA ALA A 98 10.46 1.55 7.48
C ALA A 98 10.14 2.91 6.83
N LEU A 99 10.77 3.23 5.70
CA LEU A 99 10.58 4.49 5.00
C LEU A 99 9.14 4.64 4.48
N CYS A 100 8.59 3.59 3.87
CA CYS A 100 7.23 3.63 3.34
C CYS A 100 6.19 3.83 4.44
N PHE A 101 6.30 3.16 5.59
CA PHE A 101 5.38 3.36 6.71
C PHE A 101 5.49 4.75 7.34
N VAL A 102 6.70 5.30 7.48
CA VAL A 102 6.88 6.68 7.95
C VAL A 102 6.21 7.65 7.00
N THR A 103 6.47 7.51 5.69
CA THR A 103 5.88 8.37 4.64
C THR A 103 4.36 8.25 4.61
N TRP A 104 3.84 7.01 4.72
CA TRP A 104 2.41 6.74 4.81
C TRP A 104 1.77 7.46 6.00
N ASN A 105 2.36 7.35 7.18
CA ASN A 105 1.85 7.99 8.39
C ASN A 105 1.90 9.52 8.32
N PHE A 106 2.92 10.09 7.68
CA PHE A 106 2.96 11.53 7.36
C PHE A 106 1.84 11.93 6.41
N ALA A 107 1.61 11.16 5.36
CA ALA A 107 0.52 11.42 4.40
C ALA A 107 -0.85 11.33 5.08
N VAL A 108 -1.07 10.31 5.91
CA VAL A 108 -2.32 10.15 6.70
C VAL A 108 -2.51 11.31 7.67
N LYS A 109 -1.44 11.79 8.30
CA LYS A 109 -1.49 12.96 9.19
C LYS A 109 -1.89 14.22 8.42
N ALA A 110 -1.31 14.47 7.25
CA ALA A 110 -1.54 15.67 6.45
C ALA A 110 -2.88 15.63 5.71
N LEU A 111 -3.16 14.55 4.97
CA LEU A 111 -4.28 14.45 4.03
C LEU A 111 -5.51 13.75 4.64
N GLY A 112 -5.31 12.92 5.66
CA GLY A 112 -6.32 12.02 6.21
C GLY A 112 -6.30 10.64 5.56
N ALA A 113 -6.81 9.62 6.28
CA ALA A 113 -6.74 8.22 5.87
C ALA A 113 -7.41 7.94 4.52
N VAL A 114 -8.61 8.48 4.31
CA VAL A 114 -9.40 8.25 3.07
C VAL A 114 -8.67 8.80 1.84
N LYS A 115 -8.19 10.05 1.90
CA LYS A 115 -7.50 10.67 0.76
C LYS A 115 -6.18 9.97 0.47
N THR A 116 -5.41 9.63 1.50
CA THR A 116 -4.15 8.88 1.35
C THR A 116 -4.39 7.51 0.73
N SER A 117 -5.46 6.81 1.12
CA SER A 117 -5.79 5.49 0.56
C SER A 117 -6.14 5.53 -0.94
N VAL A 118 -6.66 6.64 -1.44
CA VAL A 118 -6.93 6.79 -2.89
C VAL A 118 -5.63 6.73 -3.71
N TYR A 119 -4.52 7.23 -3.17
CA TYR A 119 -3.23 7.18 -3.86
C TYR A 119 -2.63 5.76 -3.98
N ILE A 120 -3.13 4.77 -3.21
CA ILE A 120 -2.74 3.36 -3.38
C ILE A 120 -3.09 2.88 -4.80
N TYR A 121 -4.11 3.43 -5.42
CA TYR A 121 -4.47 3.08 -6.81
C TYR A 121 -3.41 3.49 -7.85
N MET A 122 -2.42 4.31 -7.47
CA MET A 122 -1.27 4.61 -8.31
C MET A 122 -0.26 3.45 -8.38
N VAL A 123 -0.26 2.55 -7.38
CA VAL A 123 0.71 1.44 -7.30
C VAL A 123 0.69 0.56 -8.56
N PRO A 124 -0.45 0.04 -9.04
CA PRO A 124 -0.48 -0.76 -10.27
C PRO A 124 0.04 -0.01 -11.50
N VAL A 125 -0.23 1.30 -11.58
CA VAL A 125 0.24 2.15 -12.67
C VAL A 125 1.76 2.27 -12.65
N ILE A 126 2.33 2.57 -11.48
CA ILE A 126 3.78 2.66 -11.29
C ILE A 126 4.44 1.31 -11.59
N THR A 127 3.83 0.20 -11.16
CA THR A 127 4.32 -1.16 -11.43
C THR A 127 4.39 -1.42 -12.94
N VAL A 128 3.35 -1.12 -13.70
CA VAL A 128 3.34 -1.29 -15.16
C VAL A 128 4.43 -0.43 -15.81
N VAL A 129 4.56 0.83 -15.40
CA VAL A 129 5.59 1.74 -15.95
C VAL A 129 7.00 1.24 -15.66
N THR A 130 7.26 0.81 -14.42
CA THR A 130 8.58 0.30 -14.03
C THR A 130 8.91 -1.04 -14.69
N SER A 131 7.92 -1.93 -14.85
CA SER A 131 8.08 -3.21 -15.55
C SER A 131 8.52 -2.99 -17.00
N VAL A 132 7.90 -2.06 -17.69
CA VAL A 132 8.30 -1.69 -19.07
C VAL A 132 9.67 -1.03 -19.11
N ALA A 133 9.94 -0.07 -18.22
CA ALA A 133 11.16 0.71 -18.24
C ALA A 133 12.41 -0.11 -17.82
N ILE A 134 12.26 -1.01 -16.85
CA ILE A 134 13.39 -1.75 -16.25
C ILE A 134 13.49 -3.17 -16.81
N LEU A 135 12.36 -3.89 -16.93
CA LEU A 135 12.33 -5.28 -17.40
C LEU A 135 12.13 -5.37 -18.92
N HIS A 136 11.87 -4.24 -19.62
CA HIS A 136 11.59 -4.19 -21.06
C HIS A 136 10.42 -5.12 -21.47
N GLU A 137 9.47 -5.33 -20.58
CA GLU A 137 8.29 -6.14 -20.86
C GLU A 137 7.37 -5.42 -21.85
N LYS A 138 6.75 -6.19 -22.75
CA LYS A 138 5.77 -5.64 -23.70
C LYS A 138 4.46 -5.35 -22.98
N ILE A 139 4.00 -4.11 -23.05
CA ILE A 139 2.68 -3.74 -22.55
C ILE A 139 1.63 -4.44 -23.41
N THR A 140 0.76 -5.22 -22.76
CA THR A 140 -0.43 -5.72 -23.45
C THR A 140 -1.47 -4.61 -23.57
N ALA A 141 -2.31 -4.68 -24.60
CA ALA A 141 -3.39 -3.71 -24.78
C ALA A 141 -4.31 -3.63 -23.57
N LEU A 142 -4.54 -4.76 -22.88
CA LEU A 142 -5.35 -4.83 -21.67
C LEU A 142 -4.73 -4.05 -20.51
N ALA A 143 -3.43 -4.19 -20.29
CA ALA A 143 -2.70 -3.45 -19.25
C ALA A 143 -2.66 -1.95 -19.55
N ALA A 144 -2.51 -1.55 -20.83
CA ALA A 144 -2.53 -0.15 -21.21
C ALA A 144 -3.91 0.49 -20.96
N VAL A 145 -5.00 -0.16 -21.38
CA VAL A 145 -6.38 0.31 -21.13
C VAL A 145 -6.66 0.36 -19.63
N GLY A 146 -6.26 -0.66 -18.86
CA GLY A 146 -6.41 -0.70 -17.41
C GLY A 146 -5.67 0.46 -16.72
N THR A 147 -4.46 0.78 -17.16
CA THR A 147 -3.66 1.91 -16.66
C THR A 147 -4.37 3.24 -16.90
N VAL A 148 -4.85 3.48 -18.11
CA VAL A 148 -5.59 4.71 -18.47
C VAL A 148 -6.88 4.84 -17.64
N LEU A 149 -7.65 3.76 -17.49
CA LEU A 149 -8.87 3.74 -16.66
C LEU A 149 -8.57 3.99 -15.19
N THR A 150 -7.46 3.48 -14.67
CA THR A 150 -7.04 3.71 -13.28
C THR A 150 -6.70 5.18 -13.06
N LEU A 151 -5.92 5.78 -13.95
CA LEU A 151 -5.56 7.21 -13.89
C LEU A 151 -6.78 8.12 -14.04
N ALA A 152 -7.65 7.85 -15.00
CA ALA A 152 -8.89 8.60 -15.17
C ALA A 152 -9.78 8.53 -13.93
N GLY A 153 -9.92 7.33 -13.34
CA GLY A 153 -10.69 7.15 -12.10
C GLY A 153 -10.08 7.87 -10.89
N LEU A 154 -8.74 7.95 -10.82
CA LEU A 154 -8.05 8.70 -9.78
C LEU A 154 -8.30 10.21 -9.94
N LEU A 155 -8.11 10.75 -11.14
CA LEU A 155 -8.34 12.18 -11.43
C LEU A 155 -9.79 12.60 -11.15
N LEU A 156 -10.77 11.78 -11.53
CA LEU A 156 -12.18 12.00 -11.22
C LEU A 156 -12.47 11.98 -9.72
N SER A 157 -11.77 11.13 -8.97
CA SER A 157 -11.90 11.07 -7.52
C SER A 157 -11.33 12.33 -6.86
N GLU A 158 -10.19 12.81 -7.32
CA GLU A 158 -9.57 14.04 -6.80
C GLU A 158 -10.40 15.29 -7.13
N SER A 159 -10.88 15.41 -8.36
CA SER A 159 -11.70 16.57 -8.78
C SER A 159 -12.98 16.71 -7.97
N LYS A 160 -13.67 15.59 -7.69
CA LYS A 160 -14.87 15.59 -6.82
C LYS A 160 -14.56 16.00 -5.37
N LEU A 161 -13.40 15.59 -4.85
CA LEU A 161 -12.95 15.99 -3.51
C LEU A 161 -12.62 17.48 -3.45
N PHE A 162 -12.06 18.02 -4.52
CA PHE A 162 -11.73 19.45 -4.64
C PHE A 162 -13.00 20.31 -4.69
N LEU A 163 -13.93 19.97 -5.57
CA LEU A 163 -15.22 20.66 -5.70
C LEU A 163 -16.06 20.64 -4.40
N ARG A 164 -16.03 19.51 -3.67
CA ARG A 164 -16.72 19.39 -2.39
C ARG A 164 -16.07 20.26 -1.29
N LYS A 165 -14.78 20.51 -1.38
CA LYS A 165 -14.04 21.38 -0.47
C LYS A 165 -14.38 22.86 -0.74
N GLU A 166 -14.43 23.26 -2.01
CA GLU A 166 -14.84 24.61 -2.43
C GLU A 166 -16.31 24.90 -2.07
N ALA A 167 -17.21 23.96 -2.33
CA ALA A 167 -18.60 24.08 -1.96
C ALA A 167 -18.81 24.25 -0.45
N LYS A 168 -18.00 23.57 0.37
CA LYS A 168 -18.04 23.71 1.83
C LYS A 168 -17.42 25.02 2.32
N GLN A 169 -16.43 25.54 1.61
CA GLN A 169 -15.75 26.80 1.95
C GLN A 169 -16.60 28.02 1.54
N ASN A 170 -17.37 27.88 0.45
CA ASN A 170 -18.26 28.92 -0.06
C ASN A 170 -19.67 28.89 0.56
N GLY A 171 -19.91 28.09 1.59
CA GLY A 171 -21.21 28.02 2.28
C GLY A 171 -22.35 27.42 1.47
N LEU A 172 -22.08 26.82 0.31
CA LEU A 172 -23.04 26.25 -0.63
C LEU A 172 -23.43 24.79 -0.32
N ALA A 173 -22.78 24.16 0.65
CA ALA A 173 -23.11 22.81 1.12
C ALA A 173 -23.83 22.90 2.47
N LYS A 174 -25.16 22.77 2.43
CA LYS A 174 -25.98 22.46 3.60
C LYS A 174 -25.85 20.99 3.99
#